data_7ddb6a357df67d8eee4c8676d62e38a7
#
_entry.id   7ddb6a357df67d8eee4c8676d62e38a7
#
_cell.length_a   1.000
_cell.length_b   1.000
_cell.length_c   1.000
_cell.angle_alpha   90.00
_cell.angle_beta   90.00
_cell.angle_gamma   90.00
#
_symmetry.space_group_name_H-M   'P 1'
#
loop_
_entity.id
_entity.type
_entity.pdbx_description
1 polymer ?
#
loop_
_entity_poly.entity_id
_entity_poly.type
_entity_poly.pdbx_seq_one_letter_code
_entity_poly.pdbx_strand_id
1 'polypeptide(L)'
;MTYAYEVAVQAEAALGEGPTWDAGAQRLIWIDILGSRVHTFDPVSGRRTVMATEQHVGAAKPRVGGGLVVNLRDGVGLYGPGGESSGDSGDSGDSGGSSGPGDFRWLHREVVPGRRANDAAVAPDGALWAGTMRYDEAPGGGTLSRVAPDGTVETVLDDVAVSNGTGWSPDGRLMYYIDSPTRRIDVFDFDGQQVGGRRQLAAIEEGNGFPDGLTVDADGCVWVALWDGGAVRRYTPDGKLDRVVELPVPRPTACAFGGADLTDLYITTARTGLTAPHPLSGSVLVIPGAGKGLPQPAFAG
;
A
#
# COMPACT_ATOMS: atom_id res chain seq x y z
N MET A 1 23.33 -6.72 10.65
CA MET A 1 23.03 -7.88 9.77
C MET A 1 22.67 -7.30 8.42
N THR A 2 23.27 -7.79 7.34
CA THR A 2 22.87 -7.41 5.99
C THR A 2 21.70 -8.30 5.62
N TYR A 3 20.53 -7.72 5.35
CA TYR A 3 19.38 -8.47 4.85
C TYR A 3 19.58 -8.75 3.37
N ALA A 4 19.48 -10.03 2.99
CA ALA A 4 19.40 -10.40 1.59
C ALA A 4 17.97 -10.18 1.12
N TYR A 5 17.78 -9.48 0.02
CA TYR A 5 16.50 -9.40 -0.68
C TYR A 5 16.45 -10.45 -1.79
N GLU A 6 15.25 -10.84 -2.13
CA GLU A 6 14.94 -11.67 -3.29
C GLU A 6 13.95 -10.92 -4.20
N VAL A 7 13.82 -11.35 -5.45
CA VAL A 7 12.81 -10.81 -6.38
C VAL A 7 11.57 -11.69 -6.30
N ALA A 8 10.53 -11.21 -5.62
CA ALA A 8 9.26 -11.91 -5.54
C ALA A 8 8.50 -11.84 -6.88
N VAL A 9 8.45 -10.65 -7.49
CA VAL A 9 7.81 -10.43 -8.78
C VAL A 9 8.69 -9.55 -9.64
N GLN A 10 9.26 -10.10 -10.70
CA GLN A 10 9.89 -9.30 -11.76
C GLN A 10 8.78 -8.57 -12.53
N ALA A 11 8.79 -7.25 -12.49
CA ALA A 11 7.81 -6.39 -13.13
C ALA A 11 8.44 -5.06 -13.55
N GLU A 12 7.71 -4.30 -14.35
CA GLU A 12 8.10 -2.99 -14.85
C GLU A 12 7.03 -1.95 -14.52
N ALA A 13 6.47 -2.02 -13.31
CA ALA A 13 5.45 -1.08 -12.89
C ALA A 13 5.96 0.36 -12.96
N ALA A 14 5.17 1.24 -13.54
CA ALA A 14 5.50 2.66 -13.57
C ALA A 14 5.54 3.22 -12.15
N LEU A 15 4.54 2.89 -11.35
CA LEU A 15 4.45 3.25 -9.93
C LEU A 15 3.84 2.07 -9.16
N GLY A 16 4.68 1.07 -8.87
CA GLY A 16 4.30 -0.09 -8.06
C GLY A 16 4.06 0.33 -6.62
N GLU A 17 2.91 -0.04 -6.03
CA GLU A 17 2.44 0.51 -4.76
C GLU A 17 1.52 -0.43 -3.99
N GLY A 18 1.17 -0.03 -2.76
CA GLY A 18 0.09 -0.54 -1.93
C GLY A 18 0.11 -2.03 -1.65
N PRO A 19 1.27 -2.67 -1.35
CA PRO A 19 1.32 -4.10 -1.10
C PRO A 19 0.42 -4.46 0.08
N THR A 20 -0.35 -5.53 -0.08
CA THR A 20 -1.29 -6.01 0.94
C THR A 20 -1.30 -7.51 0.90
N TRP A 21 -1.10 -8.15 2.06
CA TRP A 21 -1.20 -9.59 2.16
C TRP A 21 -2.64 -10.01 2.43
N ASP A 22 -3.24 -10.70 1.49
CA ASP A 22 -4.55 -11.36 1.65
C ASP A 22 -4.32 -12.70 2.38
N ALA A 23 -4.44 -12.69 3.70
CA ALA A 23 -4.22 -13.88 4.52
C ALA A 23 -5.27 -14.99 4.25
N GLY A 24 -6.47 -14.62 3.82
CA GLY A 24 -7.53 -15.58 3.47
C GLY A 24 -7.20 -16.37 2.20
N ALA A 25 -6.63 -15.71 1.21
CA ALA A 25 -6.26 -16.30 -0.07
C ALA A 25 -4.75 -16.63 -0.18
N GLN A 26 -3.95 -16.35 0.85
CA GLN A 26 -2.50 -16.59 0.91
C GLN A 26 -1.75 -16.01 -0.30
N ARG A 27 -2.05 -14.76 -0.64
CA ARG A 27 -1.48 -14.07 -1.80
C ARG A 27 -1.17 -12.61 -1.51
N LEU A 28 -0.20 -12.07 -2.23
CA LEU A 28 0.08 -10.64 -2.25
C LEU A 28 -0.83 -9.95 -3.27
N ILE A 29 -1.45 -8.85 -2.87
CA ILE A 29 -2.10 -7.87 -3.74
C ILE A 29 -1.20 -6.65 -3.79
N TRP A 30 -0.98 -6.08 -4.97
CA TRP A 30 -0.27 -4.82 -5.15
C TRP A 30 -0.78 -4.11 -6.41
N ILE A 31 -0.43 -2.84 -6.59
CA ILE A 31 -0.96 -2.04 -7.70
C ILE A 31 0.16 -1.39 -8.51
N ASP A 32 -0.13 -1.05 -9.77
CA ASP A 32 0.59 -0.05 -10.54
C ASP A 32 -0.35 1.15 -10.72
N ILE A 33 -0.12 2.22 -9.95
CA ILE A 33 -1.00 3.40 -9.95
C ILE A 33 -1.13 3.96 -11.35
N LEU A 34 0.00 4.31 -11.97
CA LEU A 34 0.02 4.96 -13.29
C LEU A 34 -0.31 4.00 -14.42
N GLY A 35 -0.10 2.70 -14.22
CA GLY A 35 -0.52 1.65 -15.12
C GLY A 35 -2.00 1.29 -15.02
N SER A 36 -2.72 1.82 -14.01
CA SER A 36 -4.12 1.49 -13.73
C SER A 36 -4.35 -0.01 -13.60
N ARG A 37 -3.57 -0.69 -12.76
CA ARG A 37 -3.58 -2.15 -12.63
C ARG A 37 -3.54 -2.58 -11.16
N VAL A 38 -4.35 -3.60 -10.86
CA VAL A 38 -4.24 -4.39 -9.62
C VAL A 38 -3.64 -5.74 -9.97
N HIS A 39 -2.61 -6.11 -9.25
CA HIS A 39 -1.88 -7.36 -9.41
C HIS A 39 -2.12 -8.28 -8.22
N THR A 40 -2.14 -9.59 -8.46
CA THR A 40 -2.02 -10.58 -7.39
C THR A 40 -0.85 -11.51 -7.66
N PHE A 41 -0.25 -12.01 -6.59
CA PHE A 41 0.85 -12.95 -6.64
C PHE A 41 0.72 -13.98 -5.52
N ASP A 42 0.69 -15.25 -5.90
CA ASP A 42 0.78 -16.39 -4.99
C ASP A 42 2.23 -16.86 -4.94
N PRO A 43 2.94 -16.69 -3.82
CA PRO A 43 4.35 -17.06 -3.73
C PRO A 43 4.61 -18.56 -3.72
N VAL A 44 3.60 -19.39 -3.42
CA VAL A 44 3.74 -20.84 -3.39
C VAL A 44 3.70 -21.42 -4.80
N SER A 45 2.73 -21.01 -5.61
CA SER A 45 2.55 -21.49 -6.99
C SER A 45 3.30 -20.63 -8.03
N GLY A 46 3.73 -19.42 -7.66
CA GLY A 46 4.27 -18.42 -8.59
C GLY A 46 3.19 -17.78 -9.49
N ARG A 47 1.91 -18.12 -9.31
CA ARG A 47 0.80 -17.62 -10.14
C ARG A 47 0.64 -16.12 -9.95
N ARG A 48 0.46 -15.42 -11.06
CA ARG A 48 0.21 -13.99 -11.13
C ARG A 48 -1.09 -13.72 -11.88
N THR A 49 -1.85 -12.73 -11.44
CA THR A 49 -2.98 -12.20 -12.19
C THR A 49 -2.91 -10.68 -12.23
N VAL A 50 -3.51 -10.10 -13.26
CA VAL A 50 -3.58 -8.65 -13.45
C VAL A 50 -5.02 -8.29 -13.80
N MET A 51 -5.55 -7.31 -13.08
CA MET A 51 -6.85 -6.70 -13.33
C MET A 51 -6.63 -5.24 -13.73
N ALA A 52 -7.13 -4.83 -14.90
CA ALA A 52 -7.12 -3.43 -15.29
C ALA A 52 -8.23 -2.67 -14.57
N THR A 53 -7.94 -1.43 -14.18
CA THR A 53 -8.92 -0.47 -13.69
C THR A 53 -9.12 0.64 -14.72
N GLU A 54 -10.32 1.23 -14.80
CA GLU A 54 -10.59 2.31 -15.77
C GLU A 54 -9.89 3.63 -15.45
N GLN A 55 -9.36 3.73 -14.23
CA GLN A 55 -8.72 4.93 -13.68
C GLN A 55 -7.47 4.55 -12.90
N HIS A 56 -6.61 5.54 -12.63
CA HIS A 56 -5.51 5.34 -11.68
C HIS A 56 -6.05 4.82 -10.35
N VAL A 57 -5.42 3.77 -9.83
CA VAL A 57 -5.77 3.10 -8.58
C VAL A 57 -4.69 3.35 -7.54
N GLY A 58 -5.04 4.01 -6.44
CA GLY A 58 -4.11 4.34 -5.35
C GLY A 58 -3.97 3.21 -4.32
N ALA A 59 -5.00 2.38 -4.16
CA ALA A 59 -4.95 1.19 -3.30
C ALA A 59 -6.00 0.15 -3.71
N ALA A 60 -5.73 -1.11 -3.38
CA ALA A 60 -6.67 -2.22 -3.49
C ALA A 60 -6.53 -3.11 -2.25
N LYS A 61 -7.61 -3.30 -1.50
CA LYS A 61 -7.62 -4.05 -0.25
C LYS A 61 -8.70 -5.14 -0.28
N PRO A 62 -8.47 -6.30 0.37
CA PRO A 62 -9.50 -7.35 0.49
C PRO A 62 -10.75 -6.85 1.21
N ARG A 63 -11.91 -7.43 0.88
CA ARG A 63 -13.18 -7.23 1.57
C ARG A 63 -13.58 -8.48 2.34
N VAL A 64 -14.25 -8.29 3.49
CA VAL A 64 -14.79 -9.41 4.30
C VAL A 64 -15.77 -10.26 3.48
N GLY A 65 -16.61 -9.63 2.64
CA GLY A 65 -17.54 -10.31 1.74
C GLY A 65 -16.93 -10.88 0.45
N GLY A 66 -15.60 -10.85 0.33
CA GLY A 66 -14.87 -11.21 -0.89
C GLY A 66 -14.80 -10.05 -1.89
N GLY A 67 -13.89 -10.17 -2.84
CA GLY A 67 -13.56 -9.10 -3.77
C GLY A 67 -12.65 -8.01 -3.16
N LEU A 68 -12.65 -6.82 -3.76
CA LEU A 68 -11.76 -5.73 -3.39
C LEU A 68 -12.50 -4.42 -3.15
N VAL A 69 -12.05 -3.64 -2.15
CA VAL A 69 -12.27 -2.20 -2.11
C VAL A 69 -11.07 -1.52 -2.77
N VAL A 70 -11.33 -0.54 -3.63
CA VAL A 70 -10.29 0.18 -4.38
C VAL A 70 -10.42 1.68 -4.18
N ASN A 71 -9.29 2.36 -3.92
CA ASN A 71 -9.19 3.81 -3.92
C ASN A 71 -8.82 4.27 -5.33
N LEU A 72 -9.78 4.77 -6.09
CA LEU A 72 -9.60 5.21 -7.48
C LEU A 72 -9.50 6.73 -7.56
N ARG A 73 -9.02 7.26 -8.69
CA ARG A 73 -8.93 8.72 -8.94
C ARG A 73 -10.18 9.47 -8.53
N ASP A 74 -11.36 8.96 -8.87
CA ASP A 74 -12.65 9.64 -8.71
C ASP A 74 -13.43 9.13 -7.48
N GLY A 75 -12.78 8.41 -6.53
CA GLY A 75 -13.44 7.95 -5.31
C GLY A 75 -13.14 6.50 -4.95
N VAL A 76 -13.97 5.93 -4.09
CA VAL A 76 -13.83 4.57 -3.59
C VAL A 76 -14.86 3.66 -4.24
N GLY A 77 -14.38 2.55 -4.83
CA GLY A 77 -15.21 1.56 -5.50
C GLY A 77 -15.06 0.17 -4.91
N LEU A 78 -15.99 -0.70 -5.24
CA LEU A 78 -16.01 -2.10 -4.83
C LEU A 78 -16.04 -2.99 -6.07
N TYR A 79 -15.14 -3.95 -6.13
CA TYR A 79 -15.23 -5.10 -7.02
C TYR A 79 -15.81 -6.28 -6.26
N GLY A 80 -16.77 -6.98 -6.88
CA GLY A 80 -17.27 -8.25 -6.36
C GLY A 80 -16.21 -9.35 -6.39
N PRO A 81 -16.47 -10.51 -5.75
CA PRO A 81 -15.57 -11.66 -5.87
C PRO A 81 -15.47 -12.02 -7.36
N GLY A 82 -14.24 -12.06 -7.90
CA GLY A 82 -13.99 -12.46 -9.26
C GLY A 82 -14.44 -13.90 -9.48
N GLY A 83 -15.24 -14.16 -10.52
CA GLY A 83 -15.50 -15.52 -10.95
C GLY A 83 -14.17 -16.13 -11.39
N GLU A 84 -13.72 -17.20 -10.74
CA GLU A 84 -12.66 -18.03 -11.28
C GLU A 84 -13.18 -18.61 -12.59
N SER A 85 -12.70 -18.11 -13.71
CA SER A 85 -12.90 -18.84 -14.97
C SER A 85 -12.08 -20.12 -14.86
N SER A 86 -12.75 -21.23 -14.60
CA SER A 86 -12.23 -22.58 -14.79
C SER A 86 -11.97 -22.80 -16.28
N GLY A 87 -10.85 -22.31 -16.76
CA GLY A 87 -10.31 -22.57 -18.08
C GLY A 87 -9.37 -23.77 -17.98
N ASP A 88 -9.92 -24.98 -18.06
CA ASP A 88 -9.18 -26.14 -18.48
C ASP A 88 -8.85 -26.00 -19.97
N SER A 89 -7.61 -25.67 -20.29
CA SER A 89 -7.01 -26.01 -21.59
C SER A 89 -5.50 -25.89 -21.47
N GLY A 90 -4.83 -27.05 -21.55
CA GLY A 90 -3.39 -27.12 -21.72
C GLY A 90 -2.97 -26.44 -23.00
N ASP A 91 -2.13 -25.43 -22.87
CA ASP A 91 -1.08 -25.12 -23.83
C ASP A 91 0.00 -24.28 -23.18
N SER A 92 1.24 -24.67 -23.43
CA SER A 92 2.46 -24.03 -22.93
C SER A 92 2.73 -22.73 -23.70
N GLY A 93 2.41 -21.60 -23.07
CA GLY A 93 2.74 -20.27 -23.57
C GLY A 93 2.51 -19.23 -22.48
N ASP A 94 3.50 -18.39 -22.22
CA ASP A 94 3.49 -17.26 -21.30
C ASP A 94 2.32 -16.30 -21.63
N SER A 95 1.15 -16.59 -21.09
CA SER A 95 -0.04 -15.74 -21.19
C SER A 95 -0.59 -15.51 -19.80
N GLY A 96 -0.26 -14.35 -19.21
CA GLY A 96 -0.91 -13.84 -18.00
C GLY A 96 -2.43 -13.82 -18.20
N GLY A 97 -3.14 -14.78 -17.56
CA GLY A 97 -4.59 -14.86 -17.64
C GLY A 97 -5.22 -13.58 -17.07
N SER A 98 -5.91 -12.81 -17.91
CA SER A 98 -6.75 -11.71 -17.49
C SER A 98 -8.03 -12.31 -16.88
N SER A 99 -8.10 -12.38 -15.55
CA SER A 99 -9.38 -12.55 -14.88
C SER A 99 -10.17 -11.26 -15.04
N GLY A 100 -11.33 -11.31 -15.69
CA GLY A 100 -12.21 -10.14 -15.83
C GLY A 100 -12.56 -9.58 -14.44
N PRO A 101 -12.72 -8.23 -14.31
CA PRO A 101 -13.18 -7.64 -13.06
C PRO A 101 -14.57 -8.21 -12.72
N GLY A 102 -14.75 -8.58 -11.44
CA GLY A 102 -16.09 -8.80 -10.90
C GLY A 102 -16.94 -7.52 -11.06
N ASP A 103 -18.24 -7.63 -10.80
CA ASP A 103 -19.15 -6.49 -10.87
C ASP A 103 -18.60 -5.31 -10.07
N PHE A 104 -18.39 -4.18 -10.75
CA PHE A 104 -17.92 -2.95 -10.13
C PHE A 104 -19.09 -2.06 -9.72
N ARG A 105 -19.00 -1.47 -8.53
CA ARG A 105 -19.89 -0.40 -8.08
C ARG A 105 -19.16 0.66 -7.29
N TRP A 106 -19.55 1.91 -7.44
CA TRP A 106 -19.07 2.97 -6.57
C TRP A 106 -19.66 2.82 -5.16
N LEU A 107 -18.81 2.90 -4.15
CA LEU A 107 -19.20 3.08 -2.76
C LEU A 107 -19.36 4.58 -2.45
N HIS A 108 -18.37 5.37 -2.89
CA HIS A 108 -18.38 6.83 -2.85
C HIS A 108 -17.68 7.37 -4.09
N ARG A 109 -18.26 8.40 -4.72
CA ARG A 109 -17.68 9.04 -5.90
C ARG A 109 -17.57 10.53 -5.73
N GLU A 110 -16.37 11.07 -5.87
CA GLU A 110 -16.08 12.50 -5.83
C GLU A 110 -15.00 12.84 -6.88
N VAL A 111 -15.37 13.67 -7.86
CA VAL A 111 -14.46 14.07 -8.92
C VAL A 111 -13.89 15.46 -8.62
N VAL A 112 -12.60 15.51 -8.31
CA VAL A 112 -11.88 16.77 -8.09
C VAL A 112 -10.80 16.92 -9.16
N PRO A 113 -10.89 17.94 -10.03
CA PRO A 113 -9.91 18.15 -11.10
C PRO A 113 -8.48 18.27 -10.56
N GLY A 114 -7.54 17.56 -11.20
CA GLY A 114 -6.13 17.59 -10.82
C GLY A 114 -5.77 16.78 -9.57
N ARG A 115 -6.76 16.15 -8.89
CA ARG A 115 -6.54 15.24 -7.74
C ARG A 115 -6.57 13.79 -8.20
N ARG A 116 -5.86 12.94 -7.50
CA ARG A 116 -5.91 11.47 -7.62
C ARG A 116 -5.88 10.80 -6.26
N ALA A 117 -6.34 9.54 -6.24
CA ALA A 117 -6.08 8.65 -5.13
C ALA A 117 -4.56 8.40 -4.96
N ASN A 118 -4.16 8.22 -3.71
CA ASN A 118 -2.85 7.71 -3.32
C ASN A 118 -3.04 6.57 -2.32
N ASP A 119 -2.12 6.34 -1.39
CA ASP A 119 -2.17 5.20 -0.47
C ASP A 119 -3.46 5.15 0.35
N ALA A 120 -3.83 3.94 0.75
CA ALA A 120 -4.95 3.71 1.65
C ALA A 120 -4.71 2.44 2.48
N ALA A 121 -5.26 2.43 3.70
CA ALA A 121 -5.20 1.28 4.59
C ALA A 121 -6.57 1.00 5.22
N VAL A 122 -6.81 -0.25 5.60
CA VAL A 122 -8.01 -0.63 6.34
C VAL A 122 -7.70 -0.58 7.83
N ALA A 123 -8.51 0.16 8.57
CA ALA A 123 -8.38 0.31 10.02
C ALA A 123 -8.90 -0.94 10.76
N PRO A 124 -8.57 -1.09 12.05
CA PRO A 124 -9.05 -2.22 12.86
C PRO A 124 -10.57 -2.37 12.92
N ASP A 125 -11.33 -1.29 12.75
CA ASP A 125 -12.80 -1.27 12.69
C ASP A 125 -13.37 -1.69 11.31
N GLY A 126 -12.51 -1.96 10.33
CA GLY A 126 -12.88 -2.34 8.97
C GLY A 126 -13.22 -1.18 8.05
N ALA A 127 -13.06 0.08 8.46
CA ALA A 127 -13.18 1.23 7.57
C ALA A 127 -11.92 1.43 6.71
N LEU A 128 -12.09 1.97 5.49
CA LEU A 128 -10.97 2.35 4.64
C LEU A 128 -10.54 3.79 4.97
N TRP A 129 -9.26 3.99 5.25
CA TRP A 129 -8.64 5.30 5.35
C TRP A 129 -7.94 5.60 4.02
N ALA A 130 -8.58 6.47 3.24
CA ALA A 130 -8.25 6.73 1.84
C ALA A 130 -7.51 8.06 1.70
N GLY A 131 -6.30 8.00 1.21
CA GLY A 131 -5.45 9.15 0.92
C GLY A 131 -5.64 9.66 -0.50
N THR A 132 -5.50 10.97 -0.67
CA THR A 132 -5.46 11.63 -1.99
C THR A 132 -4.30 12.61 -2.07
N MET A 133 -3.97 13.01 -3.30
CA MET A 133 -2.98 14.03 -3.60
C MET A 133 -3.29 14.70 -4.93
N ARG A 134 -2.65 15.82 -5.20
CA ARG A 134 -2.66 16.42 -6.54
C ARG A 134 -1.63 15.75 -7.46
N TYR A 135 -1.90 15.75 -8.76
CA TYR A 135 -0.94 15.25 -9.75
C TYR A 135 0.35 16.10 -9.83
N ASP A 136 0.25 17.38 -9.51
CA ASP A 136 1.39 18.31 -9.48
C ASP A 136 2.09 18.36 -8.11
N GLU A 137 1.65 17.52 -7.16
CA GLU A 137 2.19 17.41 -5.79
C GLU A 137 2.17 18.73 -4.99
N ALA A 138 1.37 19.70 -5.45
CA ALA A 138 1.27 20.98 -4.76
C ALA A 138 0.63 20.79 -3.36
N PRO A 139 1.14 21.51 -2.35
CA PRO A 139 0.60 21.44 -0.99
C PRO A 139 -0.89 21.80 -0.92
N GLY A 140 -1.62 21.21 0.02
CA GLY A 140 -2.98 21.57 0.37
C GLY A 140 -4.06 21.08 -0.60
N GLY A 141 -3.74 20.14 -1.50
CA GLY A 141 -4.72 19.63 -2.45
C GLY A 141 -5.17 18.20 -2.21
N GLY A 142 -4.55 17.52 -1.26
CA GLY A 142 -4.88 16.15 -0.84
C GLY A 142 -5.62 16.12 0.50
N THR A 143 -6.15 14.94 0.80
CA THR A 143 -6.87 14.65 2.05
C THR A 143 -6.53 13.25 2.53
N LEU A 144 -6.74 13.00 3.82
CA LEU A 144 -6.97 11.66 4.36
C LEU A 144 -8.41 11.60 4.83
N SER A 145 -9.18 10.64 4.30
CA SER A 145 -10.60 10.48 4.62
C SER A 145 -10.89 9.06 5.12
N ARG A 146 -11.72 8.95 6.16
CA ARG A 146 -12.29 7.68 6.62
C ARG A 146 -13.54 7.37 5.81
N VAL A 147 -13.56 6.22 5.17
CA VAL A 147 -14.70 5.71 4.39
C VAL A 147 -15.26 4.49 5.11
N ALA A 148 -16.44 4.66 5.70
CA ALA A 148 -17.11 3.60 6.44
C ALA A 148 -17.67 2.52 5.49
N PRO A 149 -17.99 1.31 5.99
CA PRO A 149 -18.54 0.21 5.19
C PRO A 149 -19.83 0.53 4.45
N ASP A 150 -20.63 1.46 4.96
CA ASP A 150 -21.88 1.93 4.35
C ASP A 150 -21.69 3.04 3.29
N GLY A 151 -20.44 3.48 3.09
CA GLY A 151 -20.09 4.55 2.14
C GLY A 151 -20.10 5.95 2.73
N THR A 152 -20.37 6.11 4.03
CA THR A 152 -20.21 7.41 4.71
C THR A 152 -18.74 7.81 4.70
N VAL A 153 -18.46 9.07 4.32
CA VAL A 153 -17.11 9.62 4.22
C VAL A 153 -16.94 10.78 5.19
N GLU A 154 -15.84 10.72 5.94
CA GLU A 154 -15.42 11.77 6.86
C GLU A 154 -13.99 12.19 6.49
N THR A 155 -13.75 13.48 6.20
CA THR A 155 -12.40 14.00 6.02
C THR A 155 -11.74 14.15 7.40
N VAL A 156 -10.65 13.44 7.61
CA VAL A 156 -9.90 13.41 8.86
C VAL A 156 -8.78 14.43 8.85
N LEU A 157 -8.05 14.51 7.73
CA LEU A 157 -7.01 15.51 7.50
C LEU A 157 -7.28 16.16 6.16
N ASP A 158 -7.32 17.48 6.15
CA ASP A 158 -7.25 18.35 4.97
C ASP A 158 -5.86 18.98 4.86
N ASP A 159 -5.62 19.77 3.85
CA ASP A 159 -4.34 20.46 3.63
C ASP A 159 -3.12 19.49 3.57
N VAL A 160 -3.34 18.29 3.02
CA VAL A 160 -2.31 17.27 2.81
C VAL A 160 -1.66 17.49 1.44
N ALA A 161 -0.34 17.34 1.34
CA ALA A 161 0.35 17.41 0.06
C ALA A 161 0.34 16.06 -0.65
N VAL A 162 0.91 15.03 -0.04
CA VAL A 162 1.00 13.67 -0.58
C VAL A 162 0.63 12.68 0.53
N SER A 163 -0.67 12.34 0.63
CA SER A 163 -1.15 11.38 1.61
C SER A 163 -0.59 10.00 1.32
N ASN A 164 0.20 9.49 2.25
CA ASN A 164 0.93 8.23 2.11
C ASN A 164 0.71 7.33 3.33
N GLY A 165 1.69 6.53 3.68
CA GLY A 165 1.64 5.45 4.62
C GLY A 165 0.73 5.67 5.83
N THR A 166 -0.20 4.77 6.04
CA THR A 166 -1.14 4.76 7.18
C THR A 166 -1.13 3.37 7.82
N GLY A 167 -1.06 3.31 9.15
CA GLY A 167 -1.06 2.05 9.89
C GLY A 167 -1.39 2.23 11.36
N TRP A 168 -1.64 1.13 12.07
CA TRP A 168 -2.06 1.17 13.47
C TRP A 168 -1.13 0.34 14.34
N SER A 169 -1.00 0.75 15.61
CA SER A 169 -0.31 -0.04 16.64
C SER A 169 -1.01 -1.38 16.86
N PRO A 170 -0.29 -2.42 17.37
CA PRO A 170 -0.87 -3.74 17.59
C PRO A 170 -2.09 -3.75 18.53
N ASP A 171 -2.16 -2.80 19.45
CA ASP A 171 -3.28 -2.63 20.38
C ASP A 171 -4.41 -1.74 19.83
N GLY A 172 -4.24 -1.20 18.60
CA GLY A 172 -5.20 -0.36 17.92
C GLY A 172 -5.44 1.01 18.57
N ARG A 173 -4.52 1.51 19.43
CA ARG A 173 -4.69 2.78 20.14
C ARG A 173 -3.94 3.95 19.52
N LEU A 174 -3.01 3.66 18.61
CA LEU A 174 -2.25 4.66 17.88
C LEU A 174 -2.43 4.46 16.37
N MET A 175 -2.49 5.57 15.65
CA MET A 175 -2.41 5.61 14.19
C MET A 175 -1.11 6.30 13.78
N TYR A 176 -0.36 5.69 12.88
CA TYR A 176 0.81 6.28 12.24
C TYR A 176 0.42 6.79 10.86
N TYR A 177 0.99 7.94 10.47
CA TYR A 177 0.64 8.59 9.21
C TYR A 177 1.83 9.33 8.60
N ILE A 178 1.87 9.36 7.27
CA ILE A 178 2.88 10.05 6.48
C ILE A 178 2.21 11.00 5.48
N ASP A 179 2.60 12.27 5.53
CA ASP A 179 2.51 13.23 4.42
C ASP A 179 3.94 13.44 3.92
N SER A 180 4.29 12.84 2.79
CA SER A 180 5.68 12.65 2.35
C SER A 180 6.55 13.91 2.33
N PRO A 181 6.08 15.07 1.84
CA PRO A 181 6.91 16.29 1.83
C PRO A 181 7.28 16.81 3.21
N THR A 182 6.55 16.41 4.26
CA THR A 182 6.87 16.78 5.64
C THR A 182 8.11 16.09 6.18
N ARG A 183 8.59 15.04 5.52
CA ARG A 183 9.75 14.21 5.91
C ARG A 183 9.64 13.62 7.31
N ARG A 184 8.44 13.33 7.77
CA ARG A 184 8.24 12.76 9.10
C ARG A 184 7.16 11.68 9.11
N ILE A 185 7.24 10.86 10.12
CA ILE A 185 6.19 9.93 10.51
C ILE A 185 5.48 10.59 11.69
N ASP A 186 4.19 10.87 11.53
CA ASP A 186 3.34 11.35 12.60
C ASP A 186 2.66 10.18 13.31
N VAL A 187 2.34 10.36 14.58
CA VAL A 187 1.53 9.45 15.36
C VAL A 187 0.37 10.21 16.01
N PHE A 188 -0.80 9.59 15.99
CA PHE A 188 -2.03 10.09 16.60
C PHE A 188 -2.52 9.10 17.66
N ASP A 189 -3.19 9.60 18.66
CA ASP A 189 -4.06 8.78 19.51
C ASP A 189 -5.29 8.38 18.68
N PHE A 190 -5.71 7.13 18.78
CA PHE A 190 -6.81 6.56 18.01
C PHE A 190 -7.79 5.86 18.95
N ASP A 191 -9.09 6.19 18.85
CA ASP A 191 -10.15 5.62 19.70
C ASP A 191 -10.98 4.53 19.02
N GLY A 192 -10.59 4.12 17.80
CA GLY A 192 -11.30 3.18 16.95
C GLY A 192 -11.98 3.84 15.74
N GLN A 193 -12.22 5.14 15.76
CA GLN A 193 -12.84 5.89 14.67
C GLN A 193 -12.22 7.26 14.43
N GLN A 194 -11.78 7.94 15.47
CA GLN A 194 -11.25 9.30 15.40
C GLN A 194 -9.78 9.33 15.82
N VAL A 195 -9.11 10.37 15.40
CA VAL A 195 -7.70 10.63 15.74
C VAL A 195 -7.55 11.95 16.50
N GLY A 196 -6.59 11.99 17.41
CA GLY A 196 -6.24 13.17 18.16
C GLY A 196 -4.78 13.19 18.56
N GLY A 197 -4.34 14.23 19.26
CA GLY A 197 -3.01 14.26 19.86
C GLY A 197 -1.85 14.11 18.87
N ARG A 198 -1.97 14.67 17.64
CA ARG A 198 -0.93 14.57 16.59
C ARG A 198 0.43 15.01 17.12
N ARG A 199 1.43 14.15 16.94
CA ARG A 199 2.83 14.40 17.31
C ARG A 199 3.77 13.68 16.38
N GLN A 200 5.00 14.15 16.26
CA GLN A 200 6.03 13.49 15.48
C GLN A 200 6.52 12.23 16.21
N LEU A 201 6.53 11.09 15.50
CA LEU A 201 7.21 9.88 15.94
C LEU A 201 8.71 9.93 15.55
N ALA A 202 8.99 10.15 14.27
CA ALA A 202 10.33 10.21 13.74
C ALA A 202 10.42 11.20 12.56
N ALA A 203 11.63 11.67 12.26
CA ALA A 203 11.93 12.45 11.07
C ALA A 203 12.89 11.69 10.16
N ILE A 204 12.75 11.92 8.85
CA ILE A 204 13.68 11.44 7.83
C ILE A 204 14.60 12.60 7.48
N GLU A 205 15.89 12.43 7.71
CA GLU A 205 16.91 13.45 7.50
C GLU A 205 17.01 13.80 6.02
N GLU A 206 17.37 15.03 5.73
CA GLU A 206 17.62 15.48 4.36
C GLU A 206 18.70 14.62 3.68
N GLY A 207 18.49 14.26 2.42
CA GLY A 207 19.38 13.38 1.65
C GLY A 207 19.06 11.87 1.78
N ASN A 208 18.17 11.47 2.68
CA ASN A 208 17.75 10.05 2.84
C ASN A 208 16.42 9.72 2.15
N GLY A 209 15.98 10.53 1.18
CA GLY A 209 14.71 10.34 0.48
C GLY A 209 13.50 10.89 1.25
N PHE A 210 12.32 10.47 0.83
CA PHE A 210 11.05 10.87 1.44
C PHE A 210 10.34 9.64 2.01
N PRO A 211 9.74 9.72 3.21
CA PRO A 211 8.93 8.62 3.71
C PRO A 211 7.70 8.44 2.83
N ASP A 212 7.40 7.18 2.50
CA ASP A 212 6.34 6.79 1.58
C ASP A 212 5.37 5.80 2.26
N GLY A 213 5.10 4.63 1.72
CA GLY A 213 4.24 3.65 2.36
C GLY A 213 4.86 3.02 3.62
N LEU A 214 4.03 2.68 4.58
CA LEU A 214 4.45 2.07 5.85
C LEU A 214 3.68 0.78 6.18
N THR A 215 4.26 -0.01 7.07
CA THR A 215 3.57 -1.10 7.79
C THR A 215 4.05 -1.17 9.24
N VAL A 216 3.23 -1.79 10.12
CA VAL A 216 3.56 -1.96 11.55
C VAL A 216 3.75 -3.45 11.83
N ASP A 217 4.81 -3.79 12.55
CA ASP A 217 5.07 -5.17 12.95
C ASP A 217 4.47 -5.52 14.33
N ALA A 218 4.57 -6.79 14.70
CA ALA A 218 4.00 -7.29 15.95
C ALA A 218 4.67 -6.73 17.22
N ASP A 219 5.89 -6.19 17.10
CA ASP A 219 6.57 -5.48 18.19
C ASP A 219 6.12 -4.01 18.31
N GLY A 220 5.24 -3.56 17.40
CA GLY A 220 4.77 -2.18 17.30
C GLY A 220 5.75 -1.24 16.60
N CYS A 221 6.79 -1.76 15.95
CA CYS A 221 7.73 -0.96 15.19
C CYS A 221 7.16 -0.62 13.81
N VAL A 222 7.50 0.58 13.33
CA VAL A 222 7.02 1.11 12.06
C VAL A 222 8.10 0.91 10.99
N TRP A 223 7.76 0.18 9.93
CA TRP A 223 8.59 0.00 8.75
C TRP A 223 8.15 0.97 7.66
N VAL A 224 9.08 1.71 7.09
CA VAL A 224 8.80 2.78 6.13
C VAL A 224 9.69 2.66 4.92
N ALA A 225 9.10 2.65 3.73
CA ALA A 225 9.82 2.76 2.48
C ALA A 225 10.26 4.21 2.25
N LEU A 226 11.43 4.41 1.65
CA LEU A 226 12.00 5.74 1.41
C LEU A 226 12.13 5.99 -0.09
N TRP A 227 11.19 6.75 -0.65
CA TRP A 227 11.25 7.24 -2.03
C TRP A 227 12.51 8.08 -2.25
N ASP A 228 13.29 7.78 -3.31
CA ASP A 228 14.63 8.33 -3.58
C ASP A 228 15.64 8.12 -2.44
N GLY A 229 15.34 7.24 -1.48
CA GLY A 229 16.23 6.88 -0.37
C GLY A 229 16.86 5.50 -0.52
N GLY A 230 16.41 4.67 -1.46
CA GLY A 230 16.98 3.34 -1.74
C GLY A 230 16.96 2.40 -0.55
N ALA A 231 16.03 2.57 0.38
CA ALA A 231 15.99 1.80 1.62
C ALA A 231 14.57 1.65 2.18
N VAL A 232 14.40 0.64 3.04
CA VAL A 232 13.31 0.56 4.02
C VAL A 232 13.92 0.71 5.41
N ARG A 233 13.30 1.54 6.26
CA ARG A 233 13.73 1.76 7.64
C ARG A 233 12.71 1.23 8.63
N ARG A 234 13.19 0.70 9.77
CA ARG A 234 12.38 0.29 10.91
C ARG A 234 12.61 1.25 12.07
N TYR A 235 11.52 1.78 12.63
CA TYR A 235 11.55 2.64 13.80
C TYR A 235 10.84 1.96 14.95
N THR A 236 11.41 2.06 16.16
CA THR A 236 10.78 1.57 17.39
C THR A 236 9.54 2.40 17.75
N PRO A 237 8.65 1.91 18.64
CA PRO A 237 7.47 2.67 19.08
C PRO A 237 7.79 4.01 19.74
N ASP A 238 9.01 4.21 20.24
CA ASP A 238 9.52 5.49 20.78
C ASP A 238 10.26 6.34 19.73
N GLY A 239 10.17 5.97 18.44
CA GLY A 239 10.65 6.76 17.30
C GLY A 239 12.15 6.66 17.01
N LYS A 240 12.87 5.71 17.64
CA LYS A 240 14.29 5.52 17.37
C LYS A 240 14.47 4.65 16.13
N LEU A 241 15.43 5.03 15.28
CA LEU A 241 15.85 4.19 14.16
C LEU A 241 16.49 2.89 14.71
N ASP A 242 15.83 1.75 14.42
CA ASP A 242 16.27 0.42 14.82
C ASP A 242 17.05 -0.26 13.70
N ARG A 243 16.61 -0.08 12.45
CA ARG A 243 17.15 -0.85 11.33
C ARG A 243 17.05 -0.10 10.01
N VAL A 244 18.04 -0.28 9.16
CA VAL A 244 18.04 0.15 7.75
C VAL A 244 18.27 -1.07 6.87
N VAL A 245 17.41 -1.25 5.87
CA VAL A 245 17.53 -2.26 4.84
C VAL A 245 17.76 -1.55 3.51
N GLU A 246 19.00 -1.56 3.05
CA GLU A 246 19.37 -0.99 1.76
C GLU A 246 18.88 -1.87 0.61
N LEU A 247 18.39 -1.23 -0.46
CA LEU A 247 17.84 -1.87 -1.63
C LEU A 247 18.60 -1.42 -2.89
N PRO A 248 18.64 -2.25 -3.95
CA PRO A 248 19.37 -1.91 -5.18
C PRO A 248 18.67 -0.84 -6.03
N VAL A 249 17.43 -0.50 -5.67
CA VAL A 249 16.58 0.44 -6.42
C VAL A 249 16.40 1.74 -5.65
N PRO A 250 16.41 2.91 -6.31
CA PRO A 250 16.32 4.20 -5.62
C PRO A 250 14.94 4.47 -5.01
N ARG A 251 13.87 3.87 -5.56
CA ARG A 251 12.47 4.18 -5.22
C ARG A 251 11.69 2.99 -4.71
N PRO A 252 11.99 2.46 -3.51
CA PRO A 252 11.01 1.65 -2.79
C PRO A 252 9.84 2.57 -2.39
N THR A 253 8.60 2.07 -2.54
CA THR A 253 7.39 2.87 -2.41
C THR A 253 6.59 2.48 -1.17
N ALA A 254 6.38 1.18 -0.95
CA ALA A 254 5.66 0.71 0.22
C ALA A 254 6.15 -0.68 0.64
N CYS A 255 5.75 -1.12 1.83
CA CYS A 255 6.06 -2.45 2.32
C CYS A 255 4.90 -3.09 3.08
N ALA A 256 4.83 -4.42 3.06
CA ALA A 256 3.84 -5.20 3.81
C ALA A 256 4.41 -6.55 4.21
N PHE A 257 4.07 -7.01 5.41
CA PHE A 257 4.37 -8.37 5.84
C PHE A 257 3.42 -9.36 5.18
N GLY A 258 3.94 -10.51 4.76
CA GLY A 258 3.20 -11.60 4.13
C GLY A 258 3.86 -12.95 4.35
N GLY A 259 3.42 -13.95 3.58
CA GLY A 259 3.76 -15.35 3.81
C GLY A 259 2.85 -15.99 4.84
N ALA A 260 2.87 -17.32 4.92
CA ALA A 260 1.99 -18.09 5.81
C ALA A 260 2.10 -17.65 7.28
N ASP A 261 3.31 -17.30 7.71
CA ASP A 261 3.61 -16.87 9.08
C ASP A 261 3.73 -15.36 9.23
N LEU A 262 3.48 -14.56 8.18
CA LEU A 262 3.64 -13.10 8.16
C LEU A 262 5.07 -12.67 8.55
N THR A 263 6.09 -13.38 8.10
CA THR A 263 7.49 -13.09 8.44
C THR A 263 8.27 -12.45 7.30
N ASP A 264 7.74 -12.50 6.08
CA ASP A 264 8.39 -12.00 4.89
C ASP A 264 7.93 -10.58 4.59
N LEU A 265 8.86 -9.65 4.39
CA LEU A 265 8.54 -8.27 4.07
C LEU A 265 8.59 -8.05 2.55
N TYR A 266 7.43 -7.90 1.92
CA TYR A 266 7.29 -7.55 0.52
C TYR A 266 7.41 -6.04 0.35
N ILE A 267 8.15 -5.60 -0.68
CA ILE A 267 8.44 -4.19 -0.94
C ILE A 267 8.14 -3.88 -2.40
N THR A 268 7.25 -2.94 -2.65
CA THR A 268 6.98 -2.43 -3.99
C THR A 268 7.98 -1.34 -4.37
N THR A 269 8.18 -1.15 -5.67
CA THR A 269 9.15 -0.19 -6.21
C THR A 269 8.63 0.51 -7.46
N ALA A 270 9.18 1.69 -7.79
CA ALA A 270 8.74 2.49 -8.92
C ALA A 270 9.85 2.73 -9.96
N ARG A 271 9.42 2.93 -11.22
CA ARG A 271 10.27 3.36 -12.35
C ARG A 271 10.04 4.81 -12.77
N THR A 272 8.86 5.35 -12.48
CA THR A 272 8.47 6.70 -12.91
C THR A 272 9.51 7.75 -12.52
N GLY A 273 9.79 8.71 -13.42
CA GLY A 273 10.75 9.79 -13.19
C GLY A 273 12.23 9.40 -13.21
N LEU A 274 12.59 8.12 -13.41
CA LEU A 274 13.98 7.68 -13.54
C LEU A 274 14.40 7.70 -15.00
N THR A 275 15.50 8.38 -15.32
CA THR A 275 16.07 8.42 -16.68
C THR A 275 16.77 7.12 -17.05
N ALA A 276 17.36 6.43 -16.06
CA ALA A 276 18.02 5.14 -16.21
C ALA A 276 17.63 4.24 -15.04
N PRO A 277 16.42 3.64 -15.08
CA PRO A 277 15.96 2.80 -13.98
C PRO A 277 16.83 1.54 -13.86
N HIS A 278 17.10 1.16 -12.60
CA HIS A 278 17.71 -0.13 -12.32
C HIS A 278 16.81 -1.26 -12.86
N PRO A 279 17.36 -2.39 -13.35
CA PRO A 279 16.54 -3.51 -13.90
C PRO A 279 15.45 -4.04 -12.97
N LEU A 280 15.60 -3.86 -11.65
CA LEU A 280 14.61 -4.25 -10.64
C LEU A 280 13.63 -3.12 -10.26
N SER A 281 13.80 -1.90 -10.77
CA SER A 281 12.83 -0.82 -10.54
C SER A 281 11.48 -1.20 -11.15
N GLY A 282 10.40 -1.02 -10.39
CA GLY A 282 9.05 -1.44 -10.75
C GLY A 282 8.72 -2.90 -10.42
N SER A 283 9.67 -3.64 -9.84
CA SER A 283 9.45 -5.01 -9.34
C SER A 283 8.96 -5.01 -7.89
N VAL A 284 8.51 -6.17 -7.42
CA VAL A 284 8.29 -6.44 -6.00
C VAL A 284 9.46 -7.24 -5.46
N LEU A 285 10.12 -6.70 -4.46
CA LEU A 285 11.18 -7.37 -3.71
C LEU A 285 10.61 -8.02 -2.45
N VAL A 286 11.30 -9.00 -1.90
CA VAL A 286 10.95 -9.63 -0.63
C VAL A 286 12.20 -9.81 0.22
N ILE A 287 12.06 -9.60 1.52
CA ILE A 287 13.07 -9.90 2.53
C ILE A 287 12.52 -11.03 3.39
N PRO A 288 12.97 -12.28 3.16
CA PRO A 288 12.52 -13.41 3.96
C PRO A 288 12.94 -13.25 5.43
N GLY A 289 12.01 -13.56 6.34
CA GLY A 289 12.28 -13.54 7.78
C GLY A 289 12.67 -12.16 8.34
N ALA A 290 12.17 -11.07 7.75
CA ALA A 290 12.50 -9.70 8.17
C ALA A 290 12.06 -9.37 9.61
N GLY A 291 10.96 -9.98 10.03
CA GLY A 291 10.33 -9.76 11.34
C GLY A 291 9.02 -10.54 11.44
N LYS A 292 8.13 -10.12 12.32
CA LYS A 292 6.79 -10.68 12.46
C LYS A 292 5.76 -9.57 12.21
N GLY A 293 4.98 -9.70 11.15
CA GLY A 293 3.89 -8.78 10.85
C GLY A 293 2.60 -9.10 11.61
N LEU A 294 1.60 -8.26 11.38
CA LEU A 294 0.24 -8.42 11.85
C LEU A 294 -0.69 -8.76 10.68
N PRO A 295 -1.74 -9.55 10.88
CA PRO A 295 -2.79 -9.70 9.89
C PRO A 295 -3.38 -8.33 9.54
N GLN A 296 -3.44 -8.01 8.26
CA GLN A 296 -4.07 -6.77 7.81
C GLN A 296 -5.60 -6.95 7.82
N PRO A 297 -6.36 -5.98 8.37
CA PRO A 297 -7.80 -6.02 8.34
C PRO A 297 -8.34 -6.01 6.91
N ALA A 298 -9.48 -6.68 6.67
CA ALA A 298 -10.23 -6.56 5.45
C ALA A 298 -11.33 -5.50 5.60
N PHE A 299 -11.68 -4.82 4.51
CA PHE A 299 -12.77 -3.84 4.49
C PHE A 299 -14.11 -4.51 4.80
N ALA A 300 -14.87 -3.93 5.74
CA ALA A 300 -16.07 -4.57 6.28
C ALA A 300 -17.36 -4.35 5.44
N GLY A 301 -17.25 -3.64 4.29
CA GLY A 301 -18.39 -3.36 3.39
C GLY A 301 -18.39 -4.14 2.07
#